data_1a79bf9829cb0b30646f1912a012898b
#
_entry.id   1a79bf9829cb0b30646f1912a012898b
#
_cell.length_a   1.000
_cell.length_b   1.000
_cell.length_c   1.000
_cell.angle_alpha   90.00
_cell.angle_beta   90.00
_cell.angle_gamma   90.00
#
_symmetry.space_group_name_H-M   'P 1'
#
loop_
_entity.id
_entity.type
_entity.pdbx_description
1 polymer ?
#
loop_
_entity_poly.entity_id
_entity_poly.type
_entity_poly.pdbx_seq_one_letter_code
_entity_poly.pdbx_strand_id
1 'polypeptide(L)'
;MVLNNRTDLYELKNTNAVAFYEEHVFHDNLEDATWFHTHMNEIAESAAKGLCEYFGIPYIAPAATPSTPTMTTAILRKGSTGPEVKSLQKKLLQIGYYLGSYGADGDYGDATVTAVRKFQKDNSLAVDGEAGPNTLAAVDKVLPIVQQEQKAIANRLRQAQPKDFSVQPIISWAENERNYTEKDSLIDLDDKIKNAGDDNYTKYSQEVDALGVFSTQVQGQPWCATWVTDGFINTYGVNKGLDMLCQPSKNSNAACCGDAAEYYQKAGRWYTSPQVGDQVFFKTTKYQYAHTGIVTEVTNTEITTIEGNTSSEKGVVSNGGAVTKKHYPVGYSGFKGFGRPKYEAKQEEPDFEPYVVRLTAIALNVRTGPGTQYPVAMVIRGGGAFTIVAEENGFGKLKSGAGWIMLQHTERVE
;
A
#
# COMPACT_ATOMS: atom_id res chain seq x y z
N MET A 1 -42.10 -6.00 7.84
CA MET A 1 -41.53 -5.26 6.70
C MET A 1 -42.61 -4.39 6.12
N VAL A 2 -42.49 -3.07 6.09
CA VAL A 2 -43.42 -2.15 5.44
C VAL A 2 -42.85 -1.83 4.07
N LEU A 3 -43.50 -2.31 3.02
CA LEU A 3 -43.09 -1.98 1.63
C LEU A 3 -43.63 -0.58 1.30
N ASN A 4 -42.76 0.41 1.25
CA ASN A 4 -43.07 1.74 0.72
C ASN A 4 -42.57 1.84 -0.72
N ASN A 5 -43.49 2.12 -1.63
CA ASN A 5 -43.13 2.34 -3.04
C ASN A 5 -42.56 3.78 -3.18
N ARG A 6 -41.27 3.95 -2.99
CA ARG A 6 -40.55 5.22 -3.09
C ARG A 6 -40.00 5.38 -4.51
N THR A 7 -40.42 6.43 -5.20
CA THR A 7 -39.96 6.78 -6.58
C THR A 7 -39.12 8.04 -6.62
N ASP A 8 -38.85 8.64 -5.47
CA ASP A 8 -38.12 9.89 -5.28
C ASP A 8 -36.60 9.69 -5.06
N LEU A 9 -36.16 8.48 -4.67
CA LEU A 9 -34.75 8.18 -4.50
C LEU A 9 -34.02 8.07 -5.84
N TYR A 10 -32.85 8.66 -5.92
CA TYR A 10 -32.02 8.70 -7.14
C TYR A 10 -31.68 7.28 -7.65
N GLU A 11 -31.33 6.37 -6.77
CA GLU A 11 -30.99 4.98 -7.06
C GLU A 11 -32.15 4.23 -7.71
N LEU A 12 -33.38 4.50 -7.27
CA LEU A 12 -34.58 3.85 -7.81
C LEU A 12 -35.01 4.46 -9.15
N LYS A 13 -34.74 5.76 -9.37
CA LYS A 13 -35.10 6.47 -10.63
C LYS A 13 -34.19 6.13 -11.81
N ASN A 14 -32.92 5.77 -11.53
CA ASN A 14 -31.89 5.64 -12.54
C ASN A 14 -31.46 4.19 -12.83
N THR A 15 -32.24 3.22 -12.39
CA THR A 15 -32.05 1.81 -12.73
C THR A 15 -33.23 1.25 -13.55
N ASN A 16 -32.90 0.41 -14.55
CA ASN A 16 -33.88 -0.38 -15.30
C ASN A 16 -34.08 -1.76 -14.68
N ALA A 17 -33.35 -2.09 -13.62
CA ALA A 17 -33.50 -3.32 -12.85
C ALA A 17 -34.48 -3.14 -11.69
N VAL A 18 -34.94 -4.24 -11.13
CA VAL A 18 -35.67 -4.21 -9.85
C VAL A 18 -34.69 -3.70 -8.79
N ALA A 19 -34.99 -2.53 -8.22
CA ALA A 19 -34.19 -1.93 -7.18
C ALA A 19 -34.84 -2.13 -5.82
N PHE A 20 -34.02 -2.48 -4.85
CA PHE A 20 -34.41 -2.69 -3.46
C PHE A 20 -33.55 -1.81 -2.57
N TYR A 21 -34.20 -1.01 -1.72
CA TYR A 21 -33.54 -0.12 -0.77
C TYR A 21 -34.03 -0.46 0.63
N GLU A 22 -33.10 -0.68 1.54
CA GLU A 22 -33.40 -1.06 2.91
C GLU A 22 -32.63 -0.14 3.88
N GLU A 23 -33.37 0.53 4.78
CA GLU A 23 -32.83 1.44 5.77
C GLU A 23 -33.17 0.88 7.15
N HIS A 24 -32.13 0.47 7.91
CA HIS A 24 -32.32 -0.26 9.16
C HIS A 24 -32.27 0.64 10.40
N VAL A 25 -31.28 1.55 10.46
CA VAL A 25 -30.99 2.34 11.68
C VAL A 25 -30.34 3.67 11.32
N PHE A 26 -30.34 4.60 12.27
CA PHE A 26 -29.57 5.84 12.19
C PHE A 26 -28.19 5.62 12.82
N HIS A 27 -27.13 5.74 12.04
CA HIS A 27 -25.75 5.44 12.46
C HIS A 27 -25.16 6.47 13.44
N ASP A 28 -25.77 7.62 13.62
CA ASP A 28 -25.42 8.67 14.58
C ASP A 28 -26.04 8.43 15.98
N ASN A 29 -26.90 7.42 16.12
CA ASN A 29 -27.46 6.97 17.40
C ASN A 29 -26.69 5.72 17.87
N LEU A 30 -26.00 5.84 19.01
CA LEU A 30 -25.18 4.74 19.55
C LEU A 30 -26.01 3.47 19.88
N GLU A 31 -27.24 3.64 20.36
CA GLU A 31 -28.12 2.52 20.69
C GLU A 31 -28.56 1.79 19.43
N ASP A 32 -28.95 2.52 18.37
CA ASP A 32 -29.33 1.95 17.08
C ASP A 32 -28.14 1.28 16.41
N ALA A 33 -26.96 1.91 16.42
CA ALA A 33 -25.75 1.33 15.88
C ALA A 33 -25.35 0.05 16.62
N THR A 34 -25.46 0.02 17.94
CA THR A 34 -25.17 -1.16 18.76
C THR A 34 -26.17 -2.28 18.47
N TRP A 35 -27.46 -1.94 18.40
CA TRP A 35 -28.51 -2.90 18.04
C TRP A 35 -28.26 -3.49 16.64
N PHE A 36 -27.99 -2.65 15.66
CA PHE A 36 -27.68 -3.07 14.29
C PHE A 36 -26.51 -4.06 14.26
N HIS A 37 -25.40 -3.71 14.90
CA HIS A 37 -24.22 -4.59 14.95
C HIS A 37 -24.49 -5.95 15.62
N THR A 38 -25.33 -5.98 16.62
CA THR A 38 -25.65 -7.24 17.32
C THR A 38 -26.65 -8.12 16.56
N HIS A 39 -27.47 -7.53 15.63
CA HIS A 39 -28.51 -8.23 14.89
C HIS A 39 -28.26 -8.36 13.39
N MET A 40 -27.03 -8.05 12.93
CA MET A 40 -26.68 -8.06 11.48
C MET A 40 -27.01 -9.40 10.80
N ASN A 41 -26.78 -10.53 11.44
CA ASN A 41 -27.09 -11.85 10.86
C ASN A 41 -28.60 -12.08 10.72
N GLU A 42 -29.40 -11.67 11.68
CA GLU A 42 -30.85 -11.77 11.65
C GLU A 42 -31.45 -10.85 10.57
N ILE A 43 -30.89 -9.66 10.42
CA ILE A 43 -31.25 -8.69 9.39
C ILE A 43 -30.94 -9.27 8.00
N ALA A 44 -29.72 -9.75 7.80
CA ALA A 44 -29.28 -10.35 6.53
C ALA A 44 -30.12 -11.58 6.14
N GLU A 45 -30.45 -12.43 7.11
CA GLU A 45 -31.31 -13.59 6.89
C GLU A 45 -32.75 -13.17 6.53
N SER A 46 -33.28 -12.16 7.21
CA SER A 46 -34.62 -11.61 6.93
C SER A 46 -34.70 -11.00 5.53
N ALA A 47 -33.69 -10.23 5.14
CA ALA A 47 -33.59 -9.65 3.80
C ALA A 47 -33.48 -10.75 2.72
N ALA A 48 -32.65 -11.77 2.93
CA ALA A 48 -32.52 -12.89 2.01
C ALA A 48 -33.84 -13.66 1.84
N LYS A 49 -34.56 -13.93 2.93
CA LYS A 49 -35.89 -14.56 2.88
C LYS A 49 -36.89 -13.70 2.10
N GLY A 50 -36.94 -12.39 2.36
CA GLY A 50 -37.83 -11.46 1.66
C GLY A 50 -37.55 -11.40 0.16
N LEU A 51 -36.28 -11.40 -0.24
CA LEU A 51 -35.88 -11.46 -1.67
C LEU A 51 -36.26 -12.78 -2.33
N CYS A 52 -36.04 -13.90 -1.66
CA CYS A 52 -36.43 -15.21 -2.17
C CYS A 52 -37.96 -15.32 -2.35
N GLU A 53 -38.75 -14.82 -1.40
CA GLU A 53 -40.20 -14.74 -1.49
C GLU A 53 -40.66 -13.87 -2.67
N TYR A 54 -40.08 -12.70 -2.83
CA TYR A 54 -40.38 -11.78 -3.93
C TYR A 54 -40.13 -12.39 -5.31
N PHE A 55 -39.02 -13.11 -5.48
CA PHE A 55 -38.66 -13.77 -6.73
C PHE A 55 -39.27 -15.17 -6.91
N GLY A 56 -40.03 -15.65 -5.96
CA GLY A 56 -40.62 -17.01 -5.98
C GLY A 56 -39.57 -18.14 -5.92
N ILE A 57 -38.40 -17.86 -5.34
CA ILE A 57 -37.29 -18.79 -5.21
C ILE A 57 -37.32 -19.38 -3.80
N PRO A 58 -37.23 -20.72 -3.61
CA PRO A 58 -37.17 -21.29 -2.28
C PRO A 58 -35.97 -20.78 -1.48
N TYR A 59 -36.18 -20.22 -0.30
CA TYR A 59 -35.09 -19.88 0.60
C TYR A 59 -34.42 -21.17 1.09
N ILE A 60 -33.15 -21.35 0.77
CA ILE A 60 -32.32 -22.42 1.31
C ILE A 60 -31.47 -21.78 2.42
N ALA A 61 -31.81 -22.11 3.67
CA ALA A 61 -30.97 -21.66 4.79
C ALA A 61 -29.54 -22.16 4.57
N PRO A 62 -28.53 -21.32 4.83
CA PRO A 62 -27.13 -21.79 4.83
C PRO A 62 -27.07 -23.07 5.67
N ALA A 63 -26.46 -24.13 5.11
CA ALA A 63 -26.21 -25.33 5.90
C ALA A 63 -25.59 -24.90 7.21
N ALA A 64 -26.14 -25.32 8.34
CA ALA A 64 -25.61 -24.94 9.65
C ALA A 64 -24.10 -25.19 9.60
N THR A 65 -23.32 -24.11 9.58
CA THR A 65 -21.88 -24.22 9.73
C THR A 65 -21.65 -25.08 10.97
N PRO A 66 -20.80 -26.10 10.89
CA PRO A 66 -20.61 -26.95 12.05
C PRO A 66 -20.16 -26.08 13.20
N SER A 67 -21.00 -26.05 14.23
CA SER A 67 -20.77 -25.47 15.56
C SER A 67 -20.07 -24.10 15.60
N THR A 68 -20.80 -23.09 16.08
CA THR A 68 -20.20 -22.02 16.88
C THR A 68 -18.93 -22.55 17.54
N PRO A 69 -17.74 -21.98 17.26
CA PRO A 69 -16.58 -22.38 18.03
C PRO A 69 -16.99 -22.23 19.48
N THR A 70 -16.92 -23.33 20.24
CA THR A 70 -17.11 -23.30 21.67
C THR A 70 -16.26 -22.16 22.18
N MET A 71 -16.90 -21.04 22.62
CA MET A 71 -16.16 -19.93 23.17
C MET A 71 -15.34 -20.53 24.30
N THR A 72 -14.04 -20.72 24.03
CA THR A 72 -13.13 -21.16 25.07
C THR A 72 -13.21 -20.08 26.14
N THR A 73 -13.79 -20.41 27.28
CA THR A 73 -13.86 -19.52 28.46
C THR A 73 -12.48 -19.27 29.04
N ALA A 74 -11.46 -19.90 28.46
CA ALA A 74 -10.08 -19.74 28.85
C ALA A 74 -9.54 -18.39 28.36
N ILE A 75 -9.16 -17.54 29.30
CA ILE A 75 -8.46 -16.31 29.03
C ILE A 75 -6.97 -16.66 28.81
N LEU A 76 -6.45 -16.34 27.61
CA LEU A 76 -5.02 -16.44 27.33
C LEU A 76 -4.32 -15.21 27.85
N ARG A 77 -3.30 -15.37 28.68
CA ARG A 77 -2.57 -14.29 29.34
C ARG A 77 -1.10 -14.62 29.51
N LYS A 78 -0.29 -13.69 29.97
CA LYS A 78 1.14 -13.90 30.22
C LYS A 78 1.36 -15.19 31.05
N GLY A 79 2.21 -16.08 30.51
CA GLY A 79 2.48 -17.41 31.05
C GLY A 79 1.58 -18.53 30.54
N SER A 80 0.53 -18.24 29.77
CA SER A 80 -0.20 -19.28 29.02
C SER A 80 0.69 -19.86 27.94
N THR A 81 0.58 -21.17 27.68
CA THR A 81 1.35 -21.88 26.66
C THR A 81 0.46 -22.84 25.87
N GLY A 82 0.87 -23.22 24.68
CA GLY A 82 0.22 -24.27 23.91
C GLY A 82 -0.38 -23.85 22.57
N PRO A 83 -1.17 -24.74 21.93
CA PRO A 83 -1.65 -24.55 20.58
C PRO A 83 -2.63 -23.36 20.44
N GLU A 84 -3.42 -23.04 21.47
CA GLU A 84 -4.35 -21.91 21.49
C GLU A 84 -3.57 -20.59 21.46
N VAL A 85 -2.49 -20.45 22.24
CA VAL A 85 -1.59 -19.29 22.21
C VAL A 85 -0.96 -19.16 20.83
N LYS A 86 -0.42 -20.27 20.30
CA LYS A 86 0.18 -20.29 18.97
C LYS A 86 -0.80 -19.91 17.86
N SER A 87 -2.08 -20.32 17.99
CA SER A 87 -3.15 -19.94 17.07
C SER A 87 -3.42 -18.43 17.11
N LEU A 88 -3.55 -17.85 18.31
CA LEU A 88 -3.72 -16.42 18.50
C LEU A 88 -2.53 -15.64 17.90
N GLN A 89 -1.31 -16.05 18.24
CA GLN A 89 -0.08 -15.43 17.74
C GLN A 89 -0.03 -15.43 16.20
N LYS A 90 -0.37 -16.54 15.54
CA LYS A 90 -0.46 -16.62 14.08
C LYS A 90 -1.46 -15.63 13.50
N LYS A 91 -2.64 -15.50 14.12
CA LYS A 91 -3.68 -14.57 13.69
C LYS A 91 -3.21 -13.11 13.85
N LEU A 92 -2.58 -12.78 14.97
CA LEU A 92 -2.03 -11.45 15.22
C LEU A 92 -0.94 -11.08 14.19
N LEU A 93 -0.03 -12.01 13.87
CA LEU A 93 0.96 -11.82 12.80
C LEU A 93 0.27 -11.60 11.44
N GLN A 94 -0.73 -12.39 11.09
CA GLN A 94 -1.46 -12.22 9.83
C GLN A 94 -2.21 -10.90 9.73
N ILE A 95 -2.67 -10.35 10.86
CA ILE A 95 -3.26 -9.01 10.93
C ILE A 95 -2.17 -7.93 10.77
N GLY A 96 -0.92 -8.19 11.18
CA GLY A 96 0.20 -7.28 11.05
C GLY A 96 0.86 -6.87 12.38
N TYR A 97 0.47 -7.49 13.51
CA TYR A 97 1.10 -7.18 14.80
C TYR A 97 2.39 -7.97 14.99
N TYR A 98 3.45 -7.25 15.31
CA TYR A 98 4.77 -7.85 15.52
C TYR A 98 4.86 -8.57 16.88
N LEU A 99 5.39 -9.79 16.88
CA LEU A 99 5.53 -10.66 18.04
C LEU A 99 6.99 -10.91 18.47
N GLY A 100 7.90 -10.01 18.11
CA GLY A 100 9.31 -10.21 18.36
C GLY A 100 9.95 -11.29 17.48
N SER A 101 11.20 -11.62 17.74
CA SER A 101 11.97 -12.58 16.94
C SER A 101 11.50 -14.04 17.08
N TYR A 102 10.74 -14.38 18.12
CA TYR A 102 10.21 -15.73 18.33
C TYR A 102 8.92 -16.00 17.54
N GLY A 103 8.20 -14.93 17.14
CA GLY A 103 6.97 -15.05 16.35
C GLY A 103 5.89 -15.86 17.06
N ALA A 104 5.28 -16.81 16.33
CA ALA A 104 4.23 -17.68 16.86
C ALA A 104 4.82 -18.96 17.46
N ASP A 105 5.46 -18.84 18.61
CA ASP A 105 6.12 -19.94 19.32
C ASP A 105 5.15 -20.79 20.19
N GLY A 106 4.03 -20.20 20.61
CA GLY A 106 3.05 -20.82 21.51
C GLY A 106 3.28 -20.49 22.98
N ASP A 107 4.15 -19.51 23.28
CA ASP A 107 4.38 -18.96 24.62
C ASP A 107 3.83 -17.51 24.69
N TYR A 108 2.91 -17.26 25.62
CA TYR A 108 2.33 -15.93 25.83
C TYR A 108 3.31 -15.07 26.65
N GLY A 109 4.43 -14.70 26.02
CA GLY A 109 5.46 -13.83 26.58
C GLY A 109 5.13 -12.34 26.46
N ASP A 110 6.08 -11.46 26.80
CA ASP A 110 5.90 -10.00 26.78
C ASP A 110 5.61 -9.45 25.38
N ALA A 111 6.17 -10.05 24.33
CA ALA A 111 5.88 -9.67 22.95
C ALA A 111 4.40 -9.92 22.59
N THR A 112 3.84 -11.07 23.02
CA THR A 112 2.44 -11.38 22.83
C THR A 112 1.54 -10.44 23.63
N VAL A 113 1.88 -10.12 24.89
CA VAL A 113 1.15 -9.11 25.68
C VAL A 113 1.13 -7.77 24.98
N THR A 114 2.26 -7.32 24.45
CA THR A 114 2.38 -6.05 23.74
C THR A 114 1.52 -6.02 22.47
N ALA A 115 1.57 -7.08 21.67
CA ALA A 115 0.78 -7.21 20.44
C ALA A 115 -0.74 -7.23 20.75
N VAL A 116 -1.15 -7.96 21.79
CA VAL A 116 -2.56 -8.00 22.22
C VAL A 116 -3.02 -6.64 22.70
N ARG A 117 -2.23 -5.91 23.49
CA ARG A 117 -2.59 -4.56 23.93
C ARG A 117 -2.74 -3.58 22.75
N LYS A 118 -1.85 -3.66 21.76
CA LYS A 118 -1.98 -2.86 20.53
C LYS A 118 -3.25 -3.21 19.78
N PHE A 119 -3.51 -4.49 19.56
CA PHE A 119 -4.73 -4.97 18.93
C PHE A 119 -5.98 -4.46 19.68
N GLN A 120 -6.00 -4.57 21.00
CA GLN A 120 -7.11 -4.08 21.84
C GLN A 120 -7.31 -2.57 21.70
N LYS A 121 -6.22 -1.78 21.73
CA LYS A 121 -6.26 -0.33 21.53
C LYS A 121 -6.87 0.03 20.17
N ASP A 122 -6.36 -0.60 19.11
CA ASP A 122 -6.77 -0.32 17.72
C ASP A 122 -8.23 -0.71 17.45
N ASN A 123 -8.76 -1.67 18.22
CA ASN A 123 -10.15 -2.15 18.09
C ASN A 123 -11.07 -1.67 19.22
N SER A 124 -10.67 -0.62 19.97
CA SER A 124 -11.48 -0.01 21.04
C SER A 124 -11.94 -1.00 22.12
N LEU A 125 -11.11 -2.00 22.43
CA LEU A 125 -11.33 -2.97 23.51
C LEU A 125 -10.66 -2.50 24.81
N ALA A 126 -10.98 -3.17 25.92
CA ALA A 126 -10.23 -2.99 27.17
C ALA A 126 -8.77 -3.40 26.97
N VAL A 127 -7.83 -2.48 27.27
CA VAL A 127 -6.39 -2.68 26.99
C VAL A 127 -5.72 -3.30 28.23
N ASP A 128 -6.01 -4.57 28.49
CA ASP A 128 -5.45 -5.34 29.61
C ASP A 128 -4.29 -6.24 29.21
N GLY A 129 -4.15 -6.56 27.91
CA GLY A 129 -3.14 -7.47 27.39
C GLY A 129 -3.49 -8.94 27.59
N GLU A 130 -4.74 -9.26 27.91
CA GLU A 130 -5.28 -10.62 28.03
C GLU A 130 -6.22 -10.91 26.85
N ALA A 131 -6.10 -12.07 26.23
CA ALA A 131 -6.98 -12.47 25.15
C ALA A 131 -8.15 -13.30 25.71
N GLY A 132 -9.13 -12.59 26.25
CA GLY A 132 -10.41 -13.15 26.66
C GLY A 132 -11.39 -13.29 25.48
N PRO A 133 -12.63 -13.76 25.73
CA PRO A 133 -13.63 -13.99 24.69
C PRO A 133 -13.84 -12.81 23.73
N ASN A 134 -13.91 -11.58 24.24
CA ASN A 134 -14.12 -10.38 23.43
C ASN A 134 -12.92 -10.11 22.50
N THR A 135 -11.70 -10.26 23.01
CA THR A 135 -10.47 -10.07 22.22
C THR A 135 -10.35 -11.16 21.14
N LEU A 136 -10.61 -12.43 21.49
CA LEU A 136 -10.55 -13.53 20.54
C LEU A 136 -11.60 -13.37 19.42
N ALA A 137 -12.83 -13.01 19.78
CA ALA A 137 -13.89 -12.75 18.80
C ALA A 137 -13.55 -11.56 17.87
N ALA A 138 -12.95 -10.51 18.41
CA ALA A 138 -12.50 -9.37 17.61
C ALA A 138 -11.37 -9.77 16.64
N VAL A 139 -10.40 -10.59 17.08
CA VAL A 139 -9.35 -11.13 16.21
C VAL A 139 -9.96 -11.93 15.06
N ASP A 140 -10.94 -12.77 15.33
CA ASP A 140 -11.60 -13.60 14.31
C ASP A 140 -12.44 -12.77 13.33
N LYS A 141 -12.96 -11.62 13.77
CA LYS A 141 -13.69 -10.67 12.92
C LYS A 141 -12.75 -9.84 12.03
N VAL A 142 -11.63 -9.38 12.57
CA VAL A 142 -10.69 -8.47 11.88
C VAL A 142 -9.85 -9.23 10.84
N LEU A 143 -9.42 -10.44 11.15
CA LEU A 143 -8.53 -11.23 10.30
C LEU A 143 -9.01 -11.36 8.83
N PRO A 144 -10.27 -11.77 8.53
CA PRO A 144 -10.73 -11.90 7.14
C PRO A 144 -10.76 -10.55 6.41
N ILE A 145 -11.02 -9.45 7.10
CA ILE A 145 -11.02 -8.09 6.52
C ILE A 145 -9.60 -7.75 6.07
N VAL A 146 -8.63 -7.90 6.95
CA VAL A 146 -7.21 -7.63 6.63
C VAL A 146 -6.70 -8.54 5.51
N GLN A 147 -7.06 -9.82 5.50
CA GLN A 147 -6.71 -10.74 4.41
C GLN A 147 -7.27 -10.30 3.06
N GLN A 148 -8.49 -9.78 3.04
CA GLN A 148 -9.09 -9.22 1.82
C GLN A 148 -8.35 -7.97 1.35
N GLU A 149 -8.00 -7.06 2.24
CA GLU A 149 -7.20 -5.86 1.96
C GLU A 149 -5.81 -6.22 1.42
N GLN A 150 -5.10 -7.13 2.09
CA GLN A 150 -3.79 -7.62 1.64
C GLN A 150 -3.87 -8.23 0.24
N LYS A 151 -4.94 -9.00 -0.05
CA LYS A 151 -5.17 -9.55 -1.38
C LYS A 151 -5.41 -8.45 -2.42
N ALA A 152 -6.16 -7.41 -2.08
CA ALA A 152 -6.40 -6.27 -2.97
C ALA A 152 -5.11 -5.50 -3.26
N ILE A 153 -4.30 -5.22 -2.23
CA ILE A 153 -2.98 -4.59 -2.35
C ILE A 153 -2.07 -5.42 -3.28
N ALA A 154 -1.93 -6.73 -3.01
CA ALA A 154 -1.10 -7.61 -3.81
C ALA A 154 -1.55 -7.68 -5.28
N ASN A 155 -2.86 -7.68 -5.55
CA ASN A 155 -3.38 -7.66 -6.91
C ASN A 155 -3.07 -6.33 -7.61
N ARG A 156 -3.25 -5.19 -6.95
CA ARG A 156 -2.91 -3.86 -7.48
C ARG A 156 -1.44 -3.80 -7.91
N LEU A 157 -0.54 -4.21 -7.05
CA LEU A 157 0.90 -4.17 -7.30
C LEU A 157 1.33 -5.14 -8.42
N ARG A 158 0.73 -6.34 -8.49
CA ARG A 158 1.02 -7.33 -9.55
C ARG A 158 0.46 -6.93 -10.92
N GLN A 159 -0.58 -6.11 -10.97
CA GLN A 159 -1.18 -5.62 -12.22
C GLN A 159 -0.51 -4.36 -12.75
N ALA A 160 0.37 -3.73 -12.00
CA ALA A 160 1.13 -2.58 -12.46
C ALA A 160 1.96 -2.94 -13.71
N GLN A 161 1.87 -2.10 -14.75
CA GLN A 161 2.56 -2.27 -16.04
C GLN A 161 3.44 -1.04 -16.34
N PRO A 162 4.55 -0.87 -15.62
CA PRO A 162 5.49 0.22 -15.88
C PRO A 162 6.12 0.09 -17.27
N LYS A 163 6.35 1.23 -17.90
CA LYS A 163 6.99 1.28 -19.25
C LYS A 163 8.40 1.87 -19.21
N ASP A 164 8.72 2.63 -18.19
CA ASP A 164 10.01 3.30 -18.01
C ASP A 164 10.80 2.62 -16.89
N PHE A 165 11.91 1.98 -17.24
CA PHE A 165 12.83 1.30 -16.32
C PHE A 165 14.13 2.08 -16.12
N SER A 166 14.15 3.37 -16.49
CA SER A 166 15.26 4.27 -16.22
C SER A 166 15.32 4.68 -14.73
N VAL A 167 16.33 5.45 -14.36
CA VAL A 167 16.52 5.89 -12.97
C VAL A 167 15.48 6.94 -12.52
N GLN A 168 14.94 7.76 -13.43
CA GLN A 168 14.11 8.90 -13.05
C GLN A 168 12.82 8.54 -12.31
N PRO A 169 12.09 7.47 -12.65
CA PRO A 169 10.88 7.07 -11.91
C PRO A 169 11.11 6.82 -10.42
N ILE A 170 12.18 6.12 -10.02
CA ILE A 170 12.44 5.85 -8.59
C ILE A 170 12.82 7.12 -7.83
N ILE A 171 13.55 8.03 -8.46
CA ILE A 171 13.87 9.32 -7.85
C ILE A 171 12.58 10.12 -7.61
N SER A 172 11.68 10.15 -8.60
CA SER A 172 10.39 10.82 -8.48
C SER A 172 9.51 10.20 -7.37
N TRP A 173 9.51 8.86 -7.28
CA TRP A 173 8.80 8.16 -6.21
C TRP A 173 9.38 8.52 -4.83
N ALA A 174 10.70 8.46 -4.67
CA ALA A 174 11.37 8.78 -3.40
C ALA A 174 11.11 10.23 -2.96
N GLU A 175 11.14 11.20 -3.89
CA GLU A 175 10.80 12.59 -3.60
C GLU A 175 9.34 12.75 -3.16
N ASN A 176 8.42 12.02 -3.78
CA ASN A 176 7.02 12.03 -3.41
C ASN A 176 6.77 11.43 -2.02
N GLU A 177 7.57 10.47 -1.57
CA GLU A 177 7.42 9.84 -0.27
C GLU A 177 7.97 10.66 0.90
N ARG A 178 8.69 11.73 0.64
CA ARG A 178 9.23 12.60 1.70
C ARG A 178 8.15 13.09 2.66
N ASN A 179 8.54 13.23 3.92
CA ASN A 179 7.71 13.60 5.06
C ASN A 179 6.66 12.55 5.45
N TYR A 180 6.73 11.34 4.90
CA TYR A 180 6.00 10.21 5.47
C TYR A 180 6.60 9.88 6.85
N THR A 181 5.74 9.64 7.84
CA THR A 181 6.12 9.19 9.18
C THR A 181 5.53 7.81 9.46
N GLU A 182 6.28 6.95 10.14
CA GLU A 182 5.73 5.68 10.64
C GLU A 182 4.58 5.91 11.62
N LYS A 183 3.81 4.88 11.87
CA LYS A 183 2.56 4.95 12.62
C LYS A 183 2.65 4.27 13.98
N ASP A 184 1.79 4.70 14.89
CA ASP A 184 1.61 4.12 16.22
C ASP A 184 0.70 2.87 16.19
N SER A 185 0.06 2.60 15.05
CA SER A 185 -0.84 1.48 14.84
C SER A 185 -1.01 1.16 13.34
N LEU A 186 -1.83 0.14 13.02
CA LEU A 186 -2.18 -0.25 11.65
C LEU A 186 -3.22 0.67 10.98
N ILE A 187 -3.55 1.81 11.60
CA ILE A 187 -4.53 2.78 11.12
C ILE A 187 -3.82 3.91 10.38
N ASP A 188 -4.47 4.46 9.34
CA ASP A 188 -3.98 5.59 8.53
C ASP A 188 -2.59 5.34 7.89
N LEU A 189 -2.26 4.10 7.53
CA LEU A 189 -0.95 3.76 6.95
C LEU A 189 -0.65 4.53 5.65
N ASP A 190 -1.67 4.87 4.85
CA ASP A 190 -1.50 5.63 3.59
C ASP A 190 -1.35 7.14 3.81
N ASP A 191 -1.78 7.67 4.95
CA ASP A 191 -1.62 9.10 5.26
C ASP A 191 -0.18 9.39 5.66
N LYS A 192 0.39 10.50 5.21
CA LYS A 192 1.81 10.80 5.49
C LYS A 192 2.09 11.15 6.95
N ILE A 193 1.15 11.78 7.64
CA ILE A 193 1.41 12.38 8.96
C ILE A 193 0.41 11.98 10.05
N LYS A 194 -0.82 11.55 9.69
CA LYS A 194 -1.79 11.06 10.68
C LYS A 194 -1.26 9.84 11.40
N ASN A 195 -1.69 9.68 12.64
CA ASN A 195 -1.31 8.56 13.50
C ASN A 195 0.21 8.32 13.55
N ALA A 196 1.01 9.40 13.45
CA ALA A 196 2.48 9.32 13.55
C ALA A 196 2.87 8.79 14.94
N GLY A 197 3.84 7.88 14.95
CA GLY A 197 4.31 7.21 16.17
C GLY A 197 5.75 6.71 16.02
N ASP A 198 6.12 5.72 16.82
CA ASP A 198 7.47 5.12 16.87
C ASP A 198 7.45 3.58 16.85
N ASP A 199 6.34 3.00 16.40
CA ASP A 199 6.09 1.56 16.40
C ASP A 199 6.45 0.85 15.09
N ASN A 200 7.09 1.54 14.13
CA ASN A 200 7.53 1.01 12.84
C ASN A 200 6.37 0.47 11.94
N TYR A 201 5.11 0.88 12.17
CA TYR A 201 4.03 0.52 11.25
C TYR A 201 4.05 1.43 10.03
N THR A 202 4.09 0.82 8.84
CA THR A 202 4.16 1.58 7.58
C THR A 202 3.36 0.92 6.46
N LYS A 203 2.90 1.73 5.50
CA LYS A 203 2.32 1.21 4.26
C LYS A 203 3.32 0.36 3.46
N TYR A 204 4.61 0.70 3.49
CA TYR A 204 5.67 -0.02 2.79
C TYR A 204 5.80 -1.46 3.29
N SER A 205 5.80 -1.64 4.60
CA SER A 205 5.82 -2.97 5.22
C SER A 205 4.54 -3.74 4.92
N GLN A 206 3.37 -3.08 4.95
CA GLN A 206 2.08 -3.69 4.61
C GLN A 206 2.06 -4.22 3.17
N GLU A 207 2.55 -3.45 2.21
CA GLU A 207 2.58 -3.81 0.80
C GLU A 207 3.52 -4.98 0.51
N VAL A 208 4.72 -4.97 1.09
CA VAL A 208 5.69 -6.06 0.95
C VAL A 208 5.20 -7.34 1.63
N ASP A 209 4.59 -7.24 2.82
CA ASP A 209 3.99 -8.38 3.53
C ASP A 209 2.80 -8.97 2.75
N ALA A 210 1.95 -8.12 2.15
CA ALA A 210 0.84 -8.57 1.30
C ALA A 210 1.30 -9.34 0.06
N LEU A 211 2.48 -9.02 -0.46
CA LEU A 211 3.09 -9.72 -1.59
C LEU A 211 3.79 -11.02 -1.19
N GLY A 212 4.18 -11.18 0.08
CA GLY A 212 4.98 -12.30 0.58
C GLY A 212 6.37 -12.36 -0.05
N VAL A 213 7.00 -11.21 -0.27
CA VAL A 213 8.33 -11.10 -0.89
C VAL A 213 9.41 -11.57 0.09
N PHE A 214 9.36 -11.14 1.34
CA PHE A 214 10.34 -11.49 2.34
C PHE A 214 10.05 -12.84 2.99
N SER A 215 11.08 -13.45 3.56
CA SER A 215 11.00 -14.72 4.30
C SER A 215 10.21 -14.61 5.61
N THR A 216 10.08 -13.40 6.15
CA THR A 216 9.35 -13.08 7.38
C THR A 216 8.51 -11.83 7.17
N GLN A 217 7.46 -11.66 7.96
CA GLN A 217 6.72 -10.41 8.02
C GLN A 217 7.58 -9.29 8.61
N VAL A 218 7.40 -8.08 8.07
CA VAL A 218 8.23 -6.91 8.42
C VAL A 218 7.44 -5.74 9.00
N GLN A 219 6.12 -5.85 9.09
CA GLN A 219 5.31 -4.82 9.75
C GLN A 219 5.71 -4.71 11.25
N GLY A 220 5.89 -3.49 11.73
CA GLY A 220 6.36 -3.22 13.08
C GLY A 220 7.88 -3.41 13.29
N GLN A 221 8.65 -3.61 12.22
CA GLN A 221 10.11 -3.76 12.26
C GLN A 221 10.80 -2.56 11.59
N PRO A 222 12.10 -2.31 11.86
CA PRO A 222 12.86 -1.26 11.15
C PRO A 222 12.74 -1.41 9.64
N TRP A 223 12.37 -0.34 8.95
CA TRP A 223 11.86 -0.42 7.59
C TRP A 223 12.69 0.31 6.51
N CYS A 224 13.94 0.68 6.80
CA CYS A 224 14.78 1.37 5.81
C CYS A 224 15.01 0.54 4.53
N ALA A 225 15.32 -0.76 4.65
CA ALA A 225 15.52 -1.64 3.51
C ALA A 225 14.20 -2.05 2.86
N THR A 226 13.13 -2.20 3.65
CA THR A 226 11.76 -2.43 3.18
C THR A 226 11.26 -1.26 2.32
N TRP A 227 11.53 -0.02 2.73
CA TRP A 227 11.20 1.19 1.98
C TRP A 227 11.83 1.20 0.58
N VAL A 228 13.12 0.82 0.47
CA VAL A 228 13.77 0.71 -0.83
C VAL A 228 13.12 -0.38 -1.68
N THR A 229 12.90 -1.56 -1.13
CA THR A 229 12.30 -2.69 -1.85
C THR A 229 10.89 -2.33 -2.34
N ASP A 230 10.07 -1.76 -1.48
CA ASP A 230 8.72 -1.31 -1.81
C ASP A 230 8.73 -0.23 -2.91
N GLY A 231 9.65 0.72 -2.82
CA GLY A 231 9.83 1.75 -3.83
C GLY A 231 10.09 1.20 -5.22
N PHE A 232 10.95 0.20 -5.33
CA PHE A 232 11.21 -0.47 -6.61
C PHE A 232 10.01 -1.29 -7.10
N ILE A 233 9.28 -1.92 -6.19
CA ILE A 233 8.05 -2.66 -6.53
C ILE A 233 6.98 -1.71 -7.06
N ASN A 234 6.72 -0.60 -6.38
CA ASN A 234 5.72 0.39 -6.80
C ASN A 234 6.11 1.09 -8.11
N THR A 235 7.41 1.32 -8.30
CA THR A 235 7.92 2.05 -9.49
C THR A 235 8.01 1.15 -10.72
N TYR A 236 8.50 -0.10 -10.58
CA TYR A 236 8.84 -0.94 -11.73
C TYR A 236 8.04 -2.25 -11.80
N GLY A 237 7.09 -2.44 -10.88
CA GLY A 237 6.33 -3.69 -10.74
C GLY A 237 7.11 -4.76 -9.98
N VAL A 238 6.39 -5.74 -9.44
CA VAL A 238 6.92 -6.70 -8.46
C VAL A 238 8.17 -7.42 -8.98
N ASN A 239 8.05 -8.12 -10.12
CA ASN A 239 9.13 -8.96 -10.61
C ASN A 239 10.33 -8.13 -11.11
N LYS A 240 10.07 -7.05 -11.84
CA LYS A 240 11.12 -6.20 -12.41
C LYS A 240 11.84 -5.41 -11.31
N GLY A 241 11.10 -4.84 -10.36
CA GLY A 241 11.68 -4.11 -9.23
C GLY A 241 12.62 -4.98 -8.39
N LEU A 242 12.20 -6.22 -8.08
CA LEU A 242 13.07 -7.16 -7.35
C LEU A 242 14.29 -7.61 -8.16
N ASP A 243 14.14 -7.87 -9.47
CA ASP A 243 15.26 -8.17 -10.34
C ASP A 243 16.26 -7.02 -10.41
N MET A 244 15.78 -5.77 -10.50
CA MET A 244 16.63 -4.58 -10.52
C MET A 244 17.47 -4.46 -9.23
N LEU A 245 16.90 -4.84 -8.08
CA LEU A 245 17.59 -4.91 -6.79
C LEU A 245 18.44 -6.18 -6.60
N CYS A 246 18.51 -7.05 -7.62
CA CYS A 246 19.19 -8.36 -7.55
C CYS A 246 18.59 -9.30 -6.49
N GLN A 247 17.35 -9.05 -6.03
CA GLN A 247 16.67 -9.84 -5.02
C GLN A 247 15.91 -11.02 -5.63
N PRO A 248 15.76 -12.15 -4.91
CA PRO A 248 14.87 -13.21 -5.34
C PRO A 248 13.40 -12.74 -5.26
N SER A 249 12.56 -13.32 -6.13
CA SER A 249 11.14 -12.98 -6.19
C SER A 249 10.32 -13.47 -4.98
N LYS A 250 10.88 -14.35 -4.16
CA LYS A 250 10.27 -14.91 -2.93
C LYS A 250 11.35 -15.24 -1.92
N ASN A 251 10.97 -15.25 -0.66
CA ASN A 251 11.85 -15.59 0.47
C ASN A 251 13.13 -14.74 0.47
N SER A 252 13.03 -13.48 0.07
CA SER A 252 14.12 -12.53 0.17
C SER A 252 14.40 -12.22 1.65
N ASN A 253 15.66 -12.05 2.00
CA ASN A 253 16.08 -11.56 3.32
C ASN A 253 16.45 -10.08 3.29
N ALA A 254 16.14 -9.37 2.19
CA ALA A 254 16.54 -7.99 1.96
C ALA A 254 15.85 -6.97 2.88
N ALA A 255 14.99 -7.39 3.79
CA ALA A 255 14.57 -6.58 4.94
C ALA A 255 15.77 -6.23 5.85
N CYS A 256 16.79 -7.07 5.87
CA CYS A 256 18.09 -6.79 6.50
C CYS A 256 19.02 -6.08 5.51
N CYS A 257 19.59 -4.94 5.90
CA CYS A 257 20.53 -4.19 5.05
C CYS A 257 21.75 -5.01 4.62
N GLY A 258 22.23 -5.93 5.48
CA GLY A 258 23.34 -6.81 5.17
C GLY A 258 23.03 -7.77 4.02
N ASP A 259 21.88 -8.44 4.10
CA ASP A 259 21.42 -9.37 3.06
C ASP A 259 21.10 -8.65 1.75
N ALA A 260 20.48 -7.46 1.82
CA ALA A 260 20.24 -6.61 0.66
C ALA A 260 21.56 -6.24 -0.06
N ALA A 261 22.60 -5.89 0.70
CA ALA A 261 23.94 -5.61 0.15
C ALA A 261 24.58 -6.87 -0.47
N GLU A 262 24.42 -8.03 0.17
CA GLU A 262 24.96 -9.29 -0.32
C GLU A 262 24.39 -9.70 -1.69
N TYR A 263 23.12 -9.43 -1.96
CA TYR A 263 22.53 -9.68 -3.29
C TYR A 263 23.24 -8.89 -4.39
N TYR A 264 23.56 -7.61 -4.16
CA TYR A 264 24.34 -6.82 -5.11
C TYR A 264 25.77 -7.34 -5.26
N GLN A 265 26.39 -7.73 -4.15
CA GLN A 265 27.77 -8.28 -4.17
C GLN A 265 27.82 -9.57 -4.98
N LYS A 266 26.90 -10.51 -4.77
CA LYS A 266 26.77 -11.77 -5.53
C LYS A 266 26.50 -11.52 -7.01
N ALA A 267 25.78 -10.45 -7.34
CA ALA A 267 25.47 -10.08 -8.71
C ALA A 267 26.58 -9.26 -9.40
N GLY A 268 27.70 -8.97 -8.72
CA GLY A 268 28.78 -8.13 -9.26
C GLY A 268 28.38 -6.66 -9.45
N ARG A 269 27.38 -6.18 -8.69
CA ARG A 269 26.82 -4.83 -8.81
C ARG A 269 27.07 -3.97 -7.55
N TRP A 270 28.13 -4.25 -6.86
CA TRP A 270 28.59 -3.50 -5.68
C TRP A 270 29.71 -2.56 -6.05
N TYR A 271 29.59 -1.30 -5.65
CA TYR A 271 30.52 -0.22 -6.00
C TYR A 271 30.96 0.59 -4.79
N THR A 272 32.12 1.24 -4.91
CA THR A 272 32.65 2.19 -3.91
C THR A 272 32.36 3.65 -4.26
N SER A 273 32.00 3.92 -5.52
CA SER A 273 31.65 5.25 -6.02
C SER A 273 30.15 5.32 -6.31
N PRO A 274 29.43 6.35 -5.80
CA PRO A 274 28.01 6.50 -5.97
C PRO A 274 27.65 6.92 -7.40
N GLN A 275 26.45 6.50 -7.82
CA GLN A 275 25.72 7.09 -8.93
C GLN A 275 24.28 7.39 -8.50
N VAL A 276 23.62 8.33 -9.17
CA VAL A 276 22.20 8.60 -8.96
C VAL A 276 21.41 7.32 -9.22
N GLY A 277 20.51 6.99 -8.30
CA GLY A 277 19.72 5.76 -8.32
C GLY A 277 20.36 4.59 -7.57
N ASP A 278 21.61 4.65 -7.16
CA ASP A 278 22.21 3.59 -6.35
C ASP A 278 21.50 3.47 -5.01
N GLN A 279 21.33 2.23 -4.52
CA GLN A 279 21.01 1.97 -3.13
C GLN A 279 22.28 2.16 -2.31
N VAL A 280 22.32 3.19 -1.46
CA VAL A 280 23.42 3.44 -0.53
C VAL A 280 23.29 2.59 0.72
N PHE A 281 24.41 2.07 1.21
CA PHE A 281 24.49 1.34 2.45
C PHE A 281 25.44 2.04 3.41
N PHE A 282 25.01 2.15 4.65
CA PHE A 282 25.74 2.83 5.71
C PHE A 282 26.25 1.84 6.76
N LYS A 283 27.38 2.20 7.36
CA LYS A 283 27.97 1.52 8.51
C LYS A 283 28.05 2.46 9.71
N THR A 284 28.08 1.89 10.88
CA THR A 284 28.41 2.57 12.14
C THR A 284 29.59 1.85 12.80
N THR A 285 30.04 2.35 13.94
CA THR A 285 31.05 1.65 14.76
C THR A 285 30.58 0.28 15.25
N LYS A 286 29.24 0.11 15.40
CA LYS A 286 28.63 -1.12 15.92
C LYS A 286 28.21 -2.08 14.82
N TYR A 287 27.69 -1.55 13.68
CA TYR A 287 27.09 -2.37 12.63
C TYR A 287 27.75 -2.09 11.27
N GLN A 288 28.12 -3.15 10.55
CA GLN A 288 28.69 -3.05 9.21
C GLN A 288 27.66 -2.65 8.15
N TYR A 289 26.38 -2.91 8.41
CA TYR A 289 25.23 -2.51 7.58
C TYR A 289 24.14 -2.01 8.53
N ALA A 290 24.18 -0.72 8.83
CA ALA A 290 23.32 -0.12 9.84
C ALA A 290 22.06 0.51 9.25
N HIS A 291 22.12 0.94 7.98
CA HIS A 291 21.07 1.70 7.35
C HIS A 291 21.20 1.69 5.81
N THR A 292 20.16 2.11 5.11
CA THR A 292 20.14 2.21 3.64
C THR A 292 19.16 3.28 3.16
N GLY A 293 19.37 3.75 1.92
CA GLY A 293 18.52 4.70 1.24
C GLY A 293 18.80 4.71 -0.27
N ILE A 294 18.31 5.72 -0.98
CA ILE A 294 18.49 5.89 -2.42
C ILE A 294 19.29 7.17 -2.66
N VAL A 295 20.35 7.10 -3.47
CA VAL A 295 21.11 8.26 -3.93
C VAL A 295 20.28 9.03 -4.96
N THR A 296 19.99 10.30 -4.70
CA THR A 296 19.16 11.14 -5.59
C THR A 296 19.97 12.18 -6.34
N GLU A 297 21.14 12.56 -5.83
CA GLU A 297 22.05 13.50 -6.50
C GLU A 297 23.50 13.22 -6.10
N VAL A 298 24.41 13.43 -7.04
CA VAL A 298 25.87 13.32 -6.82
C VAL A 298 26.52 14.55 -7.44
N THR A 299 27.23 15.33 -6.64
CA THR A 299 28.06 16.47 -7.08
C THR A 299 29.53 16.20 -6.75
N ASN A 300 30.40 17.11 -7.08
CA ASN A 300 31.83 16.99 -6.74
C ASN A 300 32.13 17.09 -5.23
N THR A 301 31.20 17.62 -4.45
CA THR A 301 31.40 17.90 -3.02
C THR A 301 30.38 17.16 -2.12
N GLU A 302 29.23 16.78 -2.65
CA GLU A 302 28.12 16.29 -1.87
C GLU A 302 27.37 15.14 -2.57
N ILE A 303 26.86 14.23 -1.77
CA ILE A 303 25.94 13.14 -2.15
C ILE A 303 24.64 13.38 -1.40
N THR A 304 23.55 13.53 -2.15
CA THR A 304 22.21 13.64 -1.59
C THR A 304 21.51 12.29 -1.64
N THR A 305 20.85 11.92 -0.56
CA THR A 305 20.05 10.68 -0.45
C THR A 305 18.63 11.00 0.00
N ILE A 306 17.71 10.08 -0.27
CA ILE A 306 16.43 9.99 0.42
C ILE A 306 16.40 8.63 1.12
N GLU A 307 16.03 8.65 2.38
CA GLU A 307 16.14 7.51 3.29
C GLU A 307 14.83 7.33 4.04
N GLY A 308 14.33 6.09 4.08
CA GLY A 308 13.22 5.69 4.95
C GLY A 308 13.74 5.28 6.34
N ASN A 309 12.86 5.29 7.34
CA ASN A 309 13.19 4.97 8.73
C ASN A 309 14.37 5.78 9.28
N THR A 310 14.36 7.08 9.02
CA THR A 310 15.40 8.02 9.46
C THR A 310 14.77 9.28 10.07
N SER A 311 15.58 10.22 10.50
CA SER A 311 15.13 11.53 10.98
C SER A 311 15.91 12.66 10.31
N SER A 312 15.53 13.91 10.61
CA SER A 312 16.26 15.10 10.12
C SER A 312 17.63 15.32 10.80
N GLU A 313 17.99 14.48 11.79
CA GLU A 313 19.30 14.55 12.43
C GLU A 313 20.43 14.26 11.45
N LYS A 314 21.59 14.90 11.66
CA LYS A 314 22.77 14.67 10.85
C LYS A 314 23.33 13.27 11.05
N GLY A 315 23.85 12.69 9.96
CA GLY A 315 24.47 11.37 9.98
C GLY A 315 23.49 10.22 9.89
N VAL A 316 23.96 9.01 10.17
CA VAL A 316 23.20 7.78 10.07
C VAL A 316 22.28 7.63 11.29
N VAL A 317 20.98 7.56 11.05
CA VAL A 317 19.96 7.23 12.05
C VAL A 317 19.34 5.89 11.65
N SER A 318 19.49 4.89 12.49
CA SER A 318 19.10 3.50 12.15
C SER A 318 17.63 3.19 12.43
N ASN A 319 16.94 4.03 13.19
CA ASN A 319 15.51 3.94 13.47
C ASN A 319 14.99 5.34 13.82
N GLY A 320 14.58 6.10 12.83
CA GLY A 320 14.23 7.51 12.98
C GLY A 320 12.81 7.90 12.58
N GLY A 321 12.01 6.95 12.14
CA GLY A 321 10.56 7.08 11.97
C GLY A 321 10.04 7.84 10.77
N ALA A 322 10.89 8.38 9.88
CA ALA A 322 10.46 9.21 8.76
C ALA A 322 11.18 8.91 7.43
N VAL A 323 10.59 9.41 6.33
CA VAL A 323 11.28 9.51 5.03
C VAL A 323 11.87 10.92 4.89
N THR A 324 13.20 11.01 4.83
CA THR A 324 13.90 12.31 4.87
C THR A 324 15.00 12.39 3.82
N LYS A 325 15.16 13.58 3.24
CA LYS A 325 16.30 13.91 2.37
C LYS A 325 17.50 14.26 3.25
N LYS A 326 18.67 13.68 2.92
CA LYS A 326 19.92 13.91 3.65
C LYS A 326 21.06 14.26 2.71
N HIS A 327 22.07 14.91 3.26
CA HIS A 327 23.23 15.41 2.56
C HIS A 327 24.50 14.93 3.25
N TYR A 328 25.42 14.35 2.49
CA TYR A 328 26.68 13.82 2.96
C TYR A 328 27.84 14.36 2.11
N PRO A 329 28.98 14.71 2.71
CA PRO A 329 30.15 15.07 1.93
C PRO A 329 30.66 13.85 1.12
N VAL A 330 31.21 14.10 -0.05
CA VAL A 330 31.96 13.07 -0.81
C VAL A 330 33.07 12.51 0.10
N GLY A 331 33.17 11.18 0.16
CA GLY A 331 34.11 10.50 1.06
C GLY A 331 33.64 10.37 2.51
N TYR A 332 32.34 10.58 2.78
CA TYR A 332 31.79 10.35 4.11
C TYR A 332 32.12 8.94 4.63
N SER A 333 32.77 8.86 5.78
CA SER A 333 33.31 7.62 6.35
C SER A 333 32.22 6.60 6.77
N GLY A 334 30.96 7.07 6.90
CA GLY A 334 29.81 6.22 7.19
C GLY A 334 29.30 5.41 6.00
N PHE A 335 29.72 5.72 4.77
CA PHE A 335 29.38 4.89 3.61
C PHE A 335 30.07 3.53 3.70
N LYS A 336 29.29 2.45 3.52
CA LYS A 336 29.81 1.08 3.39
C LYS A 336 30.03 0.74 1.92
N GLY A 337 29.14 1.20 1.04
CA GLY A 337 29.18 1.00 -0.40
C GLY A 337 27.82 1.26 -1.05
N PHE A 338 27.77 0.97 -2.35
CA PHE A 338 26.62 1.28 -3.20
C PHE A 338 26.24 0.06 -4.02
N GLY A 339 25.00 -0.39 -3.86
CA GLY A 339 24.39 -1.38 -4.74
C GLY A 339 23.77 -0.67 -5.94
N ARG A 340 24.13 -1.06 -7.17
CA ARG A 340 23.61 -0.43 -8.38
C ARG A 340 22.50 -1.26 -9.00
N PRO A 341 21.24 -0.80 -8.97
CA PRO A 341 20.13 -1.49 -9.59
C PRO A 341 20.31 -1.64 -11.11
N LYS A 342 19.60 -2.60 -11.71
CA LYS A 342 19.67 -2.87 -13.15
C LYS A 342 18.75 -1.95 -13.94
N TYR A 343 19.06 -0.64 -13.95
CA TYR A 343 18.32 0.32 -14.78
C TYR A 343 18.55 0.03 -16.28
N GLU A 344 17.54 0.30 -17.07
CA GLU A 344 17.63 0.34 -18.52
C GLU A 344 17.91 1.78 -18.95
N ALA A 345 18.62 1.95 -20.07
CA ALA A 345 18.71 3.25 -20.68
C ALA A 345 17.29 3.70 -21.04
N LYS A 346 16.96 4.97 -20.73
CA LYS A 346 15.69 5.51 -21.17
C LYS A 346 15.59 5.26 -22.68
N GLN A 347 14.60 4.50 -23.10
CA GLN A 347 14.28 4.43 -24.51
C GLN A 347 13.89 5.86 -24.91
N GLU A 348 14.69 6.49 -25.74
CA GLU A 348 14.27 7.70 -26.42
C GLU A 348 13.05 7.25 -27.24
N GLU A 349 11.87 7.66 -26.83
CA GLU A 349 10.71 7.64 -27.73
C GLU A 349 11.19 8.33 -29.01
N PRO A 350 10.96 7.74 -30.19
CA PRO A 350 11.39 8.39 -31.43
C PRO A 350 10.87 9.82 -31.39
N ASP A 351 11.77 10.79 -31.64
CA ASP A 351 11.48 12.23 -31.53
C ASP A 351 10.12 12.49 -32.18
N PHE A 352 9.12 12.73 -31.32
CA PHE A 352 7.78 13.04 -31.78
C PHE A 352 7.83 14.40 -32.44
N GLU A 353 7.72 14.44 -33.77
CA GLU A 353 7.63 15.70 -34.47
C GLU A 353 6.30 16.38 -34.15
N PRO A 354 6.33 17.49 -33.38
CA PRO A 354 5.11 18.23 -33.09
C PRO A 354 4.41 18.68 -34.37
N TYR A 355 3.11 18.49 -34.39
CA TYR A 355 2.30 18.94 -35.53
C TYR A 355 1.06 19.69 -35.04
N VAL A 356 0.45 20.44 -35.94
CA VAL A 356 -0.71 21.27 -35.63
C VAL A 356 -1.98 20.56 -36.10
N VAL A 357 -3.01 20.59 -35.25
CA VAL A 357 -4.35 20.12 -35.60
C VAL A 357 -5.37 21.22 -35.44
N ARG A 358 -6.42 21.17 -36.22
CA ARG A 358 -7.62 22.01 -36.08
C ARG A 358 -8.79 21.13 -35.64
N LEU A 359 -9.65 21.67 -34.78
CA LEU A 359 -10.86 20.94 -34.36
C LEU A 359 -11.84 20.85 -35.51
N THR A 360 -12.39 19.65 -35.73
CA THR A 360 -13.55 19.42 -36.64
C THR A 360 -14.87 19.41 -35.87
N ALA A 361 -14.79 19.26 -34.53
CA ALA A 361 -15.95 19.34 -33.64
C ALA A 361 -16.18 20.75 -33.09
N ILE A 362 -17.44 21.12 -32.81
CA ILE A 362 -17.82 22.43 -32.21
C ILE A 362 -17.25 22.58 -30.81
N ALA A 363 -17.11 21.44 -30.08
CA ALA A 363 -16.55 21.38 -28.76
C ALA A 363 -15.81 20.05 -28.56
N LEU A 364 -14.69 20.07 -27.88
CA LEU A 364 -13.88 18.88 -27.58
C LEU A 364 -13.40 18.89 -26.13
N ASN A 365 -13.57 17.77 -25.45
CA ASN A 365 -13.06 17.58 -24.09
C ASN A 365 -11.54 17.49 -24.09
N VAL A 366 -10.90 18.23 -23.22
CA VAL A 366 -9.51 18.05 -22.81
C VAL A 366 -9.49 17.22 -21.54
N ARG A 367 -8.78 16.10 -21.54
CA ARG A 367 -8.74 15.16 -20.43
C ARG A 367 -7.37 15.17 -19.75
N THR A 368 -7.32 14.73 -18.51
CA THR A 368 -6.08 14.65 -17.74
C THR A 368 -5.12 13.55 -18.21
N GLY A 369 -5.60 12.63 -19.08
CA GLY A 369 -4.81 11.55 -19.65
C GLY A 369 -5.35 11.06 -21.01
N PRO A 370 -4.62 10.14 -21.69
CA PRO A 370 -4.90 9.69 -23.06
C PRO A 370 -5.97 8.60 -23.12
N GLY A 371 -7.22 8.95 -22.80
CA GLY A 371 -8.34 8.02 -22.85
C GLY A 371 -9.63 8.59 -22.29
N THR A 372 -10.76 7.96 -22.63
CA THR A 372 -12.10 8.40 -22.18
C THR A 372 -12.34 8.15 -20.69
N GLN A 373 -11.60 7.26 -20.06
CA GLN A 373 -11.63 6.96 -18.63
C GLN A 373 -11.02 8.08 -17.76
N TYR A 374 -10.20 8.96 -18.34
CA TYR A 374 -9.60 10.07 -17.60
C TYR A 374 -10.58 11.24 -17.42
N PRO A 375 -10.55 11.93 -16.28
CA PRO A 375 -11.39 13.10 -16.02
C PRO A 375 -11.26 14.19 -17.08
N VAL A 376 -12.35 14.90 -17.33
CA VAL A 376 -12.35 16.08 -18.19
C VAL A 376 -11.78 17.26 -17.40
N ALA A 377 -10.65 17.79 -17.80
CA ALA A 377 -10.01 18.97 -17.21
C ALA A 377 -10.70 20.27 -17.67
N MET A 378 -11.02 20.34 -18.96
CA MET A 378 -11.73 21.49 -19.56
C MET A 378 -12.37 21.10 -20.91
N VAL A 379 -13.16 22.02 -21.46
CA VAL A 379 -13.73 21.89 -22.81
C VAL A 379 -13.21 23.05 -23.67
N ILE A 380 -12.59 22.71 -24.78
CA ILE A 380 -12.24 23.70 -25.81
C ILE A 380 -13.41 23.83 -26.81
N ARG A 381 -13.68 25.07 -27.23
CA ARG A 381 -14.78 25.40 -28.17
C ARG A 381 -14.23 26.24 -29.32
N GLY A 382 -14.80 26.03 -30.50
CA GLY A 382 -14.39 26.79 -31.69
C GLY A 382 -13.22 26.17 -32.45
N GLY A 383 -12.98 26.66 -33.68
CA GLY A 383 -12.03 26.11 -34.66
C GLY A 383 -10.57 26.50 -34.47
N GLY A 384 -10.07 26.63 -33.24
CA GLY A 384 -8.66 26.95 -32.96
C GLY A 384 -7.68 25.87 -33.44
N ALA A 385 -6.44 26.27 -33.69
CA ALA A 385 -5.33 25.38 -34.01
C ALA A 385 -4.56 25.03 -32.74
N PHE A 386 -4.20 23.77 -32.58
CA PHE A 386 -3.56 23.24 -31.39
C PHE A 386 -2.33 22.40 -31.76
N THR A 387 -1.21 22.65 -31.12
CA THR A 387 0.00 21.85 -31.34
C THR A 387 -0.04 20.59 -30.49
N ILE A 388 0.10 19.44 -31.13
CA ILE A 388 0.24 18.13 -30.52
C ILE A 388 1.74 17.85 -30.33
N VAL A 389 2.13 17.42 -29.13
CA VAL A 389 3.51 17.10 -28.73
C VAL A 389 3.73 15.65 -28.32
N ALA A 390 2.68 14.84 -28.27
CA ALA A 390 2.72 13.40 -28.07
C ALA A 390 1.38 12.78 -28.52
N GLU A 391 1.40 11.53 -28.92
CA GLU A 391 0.20 10.73 -29.20
C GLU A 391 0.17 9.44 -28.37
N GLU A 392 -0.99 9.11 -27.85
CA GLU A 392 -1.23 7.84 -27.15
C GLU A 392 -2.70 7.46 -27.25
N ASN A 393 -2.99 6.18 -27.56
CA ASN A 393 -4.37 5.62 -27.60
C ASN A 393 -5.37 6.44 -28.44
N GLY A 394 -4.92 7.09 -29.51
CA GLY A 394 -5.76 7.96 -30.36
C GLY A 394 -6.04 9.35 -29.75
N PHE A 395 -5.29 9.71 -28.69
CA PHE A 395 -5.31 11.04 -28.09
C PHE A 395 -3.99 11.78 -28.34
N GLY A 396 -4.09 13.10 -28.57
CA GLY A 396 -2.96 13.99 -28.72
C GLY A 396 -2.75 14.88 -27.50
N LYS A 397 -1.52 14.95 -26.98
CA LYS A 397 -1.15 15.85 -25.88
C LYS A 397 -0.96 17.26 -26.37
N LEU A 398 -1.63 18.20 -25.75
CA LEU A 398 -1.51 19.62 -26.08
C LEU A 398 -0.19 20.20 -25.58
N LYS A 399 0.53 20.97 -26.42
CA LYS A 399 1.75 21.69 -26.07
C LYS A 399 1.56 22.68 -24.91
N SER A 400 0.35 23.20 -24.72
CA SER A 400 0.00 24.09 -23.63
C SER A 400 0.06 23.46 -22.24
N GLY A 401 0.16 22.12 -22.16
CA GLY A 401 0.09 21.38 -20.90
C GLY A 401 -1.35 21.20 -20.37
N ALA A 402 -2.37 21.71 -21.06
CA ALA A 402 -3.78 21.62 -20.62
C ALA A 402 -4.33 20.18 -20.54
N GLY A 403 -3.69 19.22 -21.23
CA GLY A 403 -4.09 17.81 -21.22
C GLY A 403 -4.10 17.18 -22.61
N TRP A 404 -5.02 16.20 -22.79
CA TRP A 404 -5.12 15.34 -23.96
C TRP A 404 -6.46 15.52 -24.67
N ILE A 405 -6.44 15.58 -26.00
CA ILE A 405 -7.62 15.65 -26.85
C ILE A 405 -7.73 14.42 -27.74
N MET A 406 -8.96 13.97 -28.05
CA MET A 406 -9.21 12.85 -28.94
C MET A 406 -8.98 13.27 -30.39
N LEU A 407 -8.01 12.65 -31.07
CA LEU A 407 -7.56 13.04 -32.41
C LEU A 407 -8.58 12.76 -33.53
N GLN A 408 -9.50 11.80 -33.34
CA GLN A 408 -10.57 11.54 -34.32
C GLN A 408 -11.49 12.74 -34.59
N HIS A 409 -11.48 13.76 -33.73
CA HIS A 409 -12.24 15.00 -33.86
C HIS A 409 -11.36 16.18 -34.26
N THR A 410 -10.24 15.90 -34.89
CA THR A 410 -9.28 16.90 -35.38
C THR A 410 -8.85 16.57 -36.81
N GLU A 411 -8.38 17.56 -37.52
CA GLU A 411 -7.67 17.41 -38.78
C GLU A 411 -6.26 18.00 -38.67
N ARG A 412 -5.27 17.37 -39.28
CA ARG A 412 -3.92 17.87 -39.32
C ARG A 412 -3.85 19.10 -40.23
N VAL A 413 -3.20 20.15 -39.76
CA VAL A 413 -2.95 21.37 -40.55
C VAL A 413 -1.58 21.21 -41.16
N GLU A 414 -1.48 21.28 -42.50
CA GLU A 414 -0.21 21.27 -43.22
C GLU A 414 0.61 22.56 -42.99
#